data_c84e6a4a2965b556df342332e4f2fabd
#
_entry.id   c84e6a4a2965b556df342332e4f2fabd
#
_cell.length_a   1.000
_cell.length_b   1.000
_cell.length_c   1.000
_cell.angle_alpha   90.00
_cell.angle_beta   90.00
_cell.angle_gamma   90.00
#
_symmetry.space_group_name_H-M   'P 1'
#
loop_
_entity.id
_entity.type
_entity.pdbx_description
1 polymer ?
#
loop_
_entity_poly.entity_id
_entity_poly.type
_entity_poly.pdbx_seq_one_letter_code
_entity_poly.pdbx_strand_id
1 'polypeptide(L)'
;MPQQPLVAVSTDVRQFENYVWHAAPRQYLEAAIAGAGVFPVLVPSFGDRLDLDGLLDTVDGVMITGSRSNVHPSLYGREATEADGPYDPDRDATTLPLIRKAIERGVPLLAICRGIQELNVALGGTL
;
A
#
# COMPACT_ATOMS: atom_id res chain seq x y z
N MET A 1 -23.66 17.66 8.08
CA MET A 1 -22.21 17.60 8.25
C MET A 1 -21.57 16.97 7.06
N PRO A 2 -20.55 17.56 6.48
CA PRO A 2 -19.83 16.88 5.43
C PRO A 2 -19.16 15.63 5.99
N GLN A 3 -19.27 14.54 5.25
CA GLN A 3 -18.56 13.32 5.60
C GLN A 3 -17.06 13.51 5.37
N GLN A 4 -16.25 12.91 6.23
CA GLN A 4 -14.82 12.84 5.97
C GLN A 4 -14.57 11.99 4.73
N PRO A 5 -13.67 12.42 3.83
CA PRO A 5 -13.25 11.55 2.73
C PRO A 5 -12.63 10.26 3.28
N LEU A 6 -12.92 9.15 2.62
CA LEU A 6 -12.32 7.85 2.97
C LEU A 6 -11.02 7.68 2.20
N VAL A 7 -9.95 7.32 2.90
CA VAL A 7 -8.65 7.04 2.27
C VAL A 7 -8.23 5.61 2.60
N ALA A 8 -8.01 4.81 1.56
CA ALA A 8 -7.50 3.47 1.69
C ALA A 8 -6.00 3.52 1.99
N VAL A 9 -5.57 2.87 3.06
CA VAL A 9 -4.18 2.87 3.52
C VAL A 9 -3.62 1.46 3.42
N SER A 10 -2.47 1.31 2.76
CA SER A 10 -1.80 0.02 2.63
C SER A 10 -1.35 -0.52 3.98
N THR A 11 -1.20 -1.84 4.06
CA THR A 11 -0.73 -2.52 5.27
C THR A 11 0.50 -3.36 5.00
N ASP A 12 1.30 -3.55 6.04
CA ASP A 12 2.36 -4.53 6.10
C ASP A 12 1.83 -5.84 6.65
N VAL A 13 2.40 -6.94 6.20
CA VAL A 13 2.17 -8.25 6.81
C VAL A 13 3.30 -8.50 7.82
N ARG A 14 2.94 -8.60 9.07
CA ARG A 14 3.89 -8.76 10.17
C ARG A 14 3.54 -9.96 11.01
N GLN A 15 4.57 -10.70 11.41
CA GLN A 15 4.40 -11.74 12.41
C GLN A 15 4.83 -11.18 13.76
N PHE A 16 3.90 -11.21 14.72
CA PHE A 16 4.16 -10.77 16.08
C PHE A 16 3.52 -11.75 17.05
N GLU A 17 4.31 -12.22 17.99
CA GLU A 17 3.94 -13.33 18.86
C GLU A 17 3.54 -14.55 17.99
N ASN A 18 2.39 -15.13 18.17
CA ASN A 18 1.94 -16.29 17.40
C ASN A 18 0.93 -15.94 16.31
N TYR A 19 0.82 -14.65 15.95
CA TYR A 19 -0.17 -14.19 14.98
C TYR A 19 0.48 -13.50 13.80
N VAL A 20 -0.19 -13.56 12.67
CA VAL A 20 0.13 -12.74 11.50
C VAL A 20 -0.81 -11.54 11.49
N TRP A 21 -0.23 -10.35 11.40
CA TRP A 21 -0.94 -9.08 11.46
C TRP A 21 -0.84 -8.35 10.13
N HIS A 22 -1.93 -7.71 9.72
CA HIS A 22 -1.89 -6.73 8.65
C HIS A 22 -2.03 -5.36 9.31
N ALA A 23 -0.97 -4.55 9.23
CA ALA A 23 -0.87 -3.34 10.06
C ALA A 23 -0.26 -2.17 9.29
N ALA A 24 -0.63 -0.97 9.70
CA ALA A 24 -0.02 0.27 9.26
C ALA A 24 0.53 1.02 10.48
N PRO A 25 1.70 1.66 10.38
CA PRO A 25 2.23 2.43 11.49
C PRO A 25 1.32 3.62 11.84
N ARG A 26 1.18 3.85 13.13
CA ARG A 26 0.32 4.91 13.67
C ARG A 26 0.61 6.28 13.06
N GLN A 27 1.87 6.61 12.84
CA GLN A 27 2.28 7.92 12.33
C GLN A 27 1.65 8.29 10.99
N TYR A 28 1.45 7.31 10.11
CA TYR A 28 0.80 7.56 8.82
C TYR A 28 -0.69 7.84 9.00
N LEU A 29 -1.33 7.12 9.90
CA LEU A 29 -2.75 7.30 10.20
C LEU A 29 -3.00 8.65 10.85
N GLU A 30 -2.15 9.06 11.80
CA GLU A 30 -2.23 10.37 12.41
C GLU A 30 -1.99 11.50 11.41
N ALA A 31 -1.02 11.33 10.52
CA ALA A 31 -0.76 12.31 9.47
C ALA A 31 -1.95 12.48 8.54
N ALA A 32 -2.61 11.39 8.17
CA ALA A 32 -3.81 11.44 7.35
C ALA A 32 -4.95 12.18 8.05
N ILE A 33 -5.18 11.88 9.31
CA ILE A 33 -6.26 12.50 10.11
C ILE A 33 -5.96 13.98 10.36
N ALA A 34 -4.79 14.28 10.93
CA ALA A 34 -4.44 15.63 11.34
C ALA A 34 -4.08 16.53 10.16
N GLY A 35 -3.40 15.98 9.15
CA GLY A 35 -2.94 16.76 8.00
C GLY A 35 -4.00 16.97 6.93
N ALA A 36 -4.82 15.96 6.66
CA ALA A 36 -5.78 16.00 5.56
C ALA A 36 -7.24 15.92 6.01
N GLY A 37 -7.52 15.65 7.28
CA GLY A 37 -8.90 15.56 7.77
C GLY A 37 -9.68 14.38 7.19
N VAL A 38 -9.00 13.32 6.80
CA VAL A 38 -9.63 12.15 6.17
C VAL A 38 -9.88 11.04 7.18
N PHE A 39 -10.70 10.07 6.77
CA PHE A 39 -10.91 8.84 7.53
C PHE A 39 -10.05 7.73 6.90
N PRO A 40 -8.98 7.27 7.58
CA PRO A 40 -8.14 6.20 7.04
C PRO A 40 -8.80 4.84 7.25
N VAL A 41 -8.81 4.03 6.19
CA VAL A 41 -9.31 2.66 6.21
C VAL A 41 -8.17 1.74 5.80
N LEU A 42 -7.81 0.78 6.63
CA LEU A 42 -6.72 -0.13 6.34
C LEU A 42 -7.14 -1.18 5.30
N VAL A 43 -6.30 -1.39 4.31
CA VAL A 43 -6.51 -2.43 3.29
C VAL A 43 -5.67 -3.65 3.67
N PRO A 44 -6.28 -4.78 3.98
CA PRO A 44 -5.50 -5.98 4.28
C PRO A 44 -4.78 -6.49 3.02
N SER A 45 -3.59 -7.04 3.19
CA SER A 45 -2.72 -7.45 2.09
C SER A 45 -3.04 -8.89 1.64
N PHE A 46 -4.24 -9.10 1.10
CA PHE A 46 -4.69 -10.40 0.59
C PHE A 46 -4.66 -10.53 -0.94
N GLY A 47 -4.04 -9.56 -1.63
CA GLY A 47 -3.81 -9.67 -3.07
C GLY A 47 -5.11 -9.82 -3.88
N ASP A 48 -5.10 -10.78 -4.79
CA ASP A 48 -6.21 -11.02 -5.71
C ASP A 48 -7.48 -11.58 -5.06
N ARG A 49 -7.42 -11.89 -3.77
CA ARG A 49 -8.62 -12.23 -3.00
C ARG A 49 -9.50 -11.03 -2.70
N LEU A 50 -9.01 -9.81 -2.97
CA LEU A 50 -9.73 -8.57 -2.71
C LEU A 50 -10.35 -8.03 -3.99
N ASP A 51 -11.55 -7.49 -3.88
CA ASP A 51 -12.18 -6.69 -4.93
C ASP A 51 -11.65 -5.25 -4.85
N LEU A 52 -10.52 -5.00 -5.51
CA LEU A 52 -9.88 -3.68 -5.49
C LEU A 52 -10.70 -2.64 -6.27
N ASP A 53 -11.41 -3.04 -7.30
CA ASP A 53 -12.29 -2.12 -8.02
C ASP A 53 -13.44 -1.66 -7.13
N GLY A 54 -14.05 -2.56 -6.38
CA GLY A 54 -15.07 -2.23 -5.39
C GLY A 54 -14.56 -1.32 -4.29
N LEU A 55 -13.32 -1.55 -3.83
CA LEU A 55 -12.66 -0.65 -2.86
C LEU A 55 -12.52 0.76 -3.46
N LEU A 56 -12.03 0.87 -4.68
CA LEU A 56 -11.81 2.17 -5.33
C LEU A 56 -13.11 2.88 -5.67
N ASP A 57 -14.23 2.16 -5.83
CA ASP A 57 -15.57 2.75 -5.94
C ASP A 57 -16.00 3.42 -4.64
N THR A 58 -15.46 2.97 -3.51
CA THR A 58 -15.90 3.40 -2.18
C THR A 58 -15.03 4.52 -1.60
N VAL A 59 -13.72 4.48 -1.85
CA VAL A 59 -12.79 5.45 -1.25
C VAL A 59 -12.58 6.67 -2.14
N ASP A 60 -12.15 7.76 -1.51
CA ASP A 60 -11.85 9.03 -2.19
C ASP A 60 -10.38 9.19 -2.51
N GLY A 61 -9.52 8.37 -1.93
CA GLY A 61 -8.08 8.42 -2.17
C GLY A 61 -7.37 7.19 -1.63
N VAL A 62 -6.09 7.07 -1.97
CA VAL A 62 -5.23 5.96 -1.58
C VAL A 62 -3.93 6.49 -1.02
N MET A 63 -3.49 5.95 0.11
CA MET A 63 -2.18 6.23 0.70
C MET A 63 -1.38 4.93 0.78
N ILE A 64 -0.20 4.93 0.18
CA ILE A 64 0.74 3.82 0.25
C ILE A 64 1.85 4.21 1.20
N THR A 65 1.94 3.53 2.33
CA THR A 65 2.82 3.89 3.43
C THR A 65 4.27 3.48 3.20
N GLY A 66 5.17 4.03 4.00
CA GLY A 66 6.51 3.49 4.15
C GLY A 66 6.50 2.13 4.87
N SER A 67 7.59 1.42 4.76
CA SER A 67 7.82 0.14 5.40
C SER A 67 9.32 -0.14 5.44
N ARG A 68 9.75 -1.04 6.32
CA ARG A 68 11.13 -1.53 6.35
C ARG A 68 11.40 -2.54 5.24
N SER A 69 10.37 -3.16 4.69
CA SER A 69 10.52 -4.10 3.59
C SER A 69 10.76 -3.36 2.28
N ASN A 70 11.28 -4.08 1.30
CA ASN A 70 11.47 -3.60 -0.05
C ASN A 70 10.60 -4.40 -1.02
N VAL A 71 10.25 -3.80 -2.15
CA VAL A 71 9.55 -4.51 -3.22
C VAL A 71 10.42 -5.67 -3.70
N HIS A 72 9.80 -6.84 -3.88
CA HIS A 72 10.54 -8.04 -4.26
C HIS A 72 11.17 -7.87 -5.65
N PRO A 73 12.48 -8.17 -5.79
CA PRO A 73 13.21 -7.92 -7.04
C PRO A 73 12.67 -8.66 -8.26
N SER A 74 12.01 -9.81 -8.08
CA SER A 74 11.38 -10.54 -9.18
C SER A 74 10.34 -9.70 -9.93
N LEU A 75 9.77 -8.67 -9.28
CA LEU A 75 8.74 -7.82 -9.86
C LEU A 75 9.31 -6.76 -10.80
N TYR A 76 10.63 -6.57 -10.80
CA TYR A 76 11.32 -5.67 -11.73
C TYR A 76 12.53 -6.32 -12.40
N GLY A 77 12.54 -7.66 -12.48
CA GLY A 77 13.50 -8.40 -13.31
C GLY A 77 14.87 -8.63 -12.69
N ARG A 78 14.98 -8.61 -11.36
CA ARG A 78 16.24 -8.89 -10.66
C ARG A 78 16.10 -10.10 -9.73
N GLU A 79 17.25 -10.68 -9.37
CA GLU A 79 17.29 -11.74 -8.37
C GLU A 79 17.25 -11.15 -6.95
N ALA A 80 16.52 -11.84 -6.06
CA ALA A 80 16.46 -11.45 -4.67
C ALA A 80 17.77 -11.80 -3.96
N THR A 81 18.21 -10.90 -3.07
CA THR A 81 19.35 -11.10 -2.19
C THR A 81 18.94 -10.86 -0.74
N GLU A 82 19.65 -11.46 0.22
CA GLU A 82 19.40 -11.18 1.63
C GLU A 82 19.69 -9.72 1.99
N ALA A 83 20.66 -9.11 1.31
CA ALA A 83 21.07 -7.73 1.57
C ALA A 83 19.96 -6.73 1.23
N ASP A 84 19.11 -7.05 0.26
CA ASP A 84 18.02 -6.18 -0.19
C ASP A 84 16.70 -6.44 0.56
N GLY A 85 16.65 -7.48 1.40
CA GLY A 85 15.49 -7.76 2.25
C GLY A 85 15.39 -6.82 3.45
N PRO A 86 14.36 -6.98 4.26
CA PRO A 86 13.27 -7.95 4.10
C PRO A 86 12.30 -7.60 2.97
N TYR A 87 11.49 -8.59 2.59
CA TYR A 87 10.47 -8.45 1.55
C TYR A 87 9.08 -8.69 2.16
N ASP A 88 8.04 -8.23 1.46
CA ASP A 88 6.65 -8.43 1.85
C ASP A 88 5.83 -8.76 0.60
N PRO A 89 5.87 -10.03 0.15
CA PRO A 89 5.21 -10.44 -1.10
C PRO A 89 3.68 -10.23 -1.08
N ASP A 90 3.03 -10.45 0.04
CA ASP A 90 1.59 -10.23 0.16
C ASP A 90 1.23 -8.76 -0.01
N ARG A 91 2.03 -7.88 0.56
CA ARG A 91 1.87 -6.45 0.35
C ARG A 91 2.08 -6.09 -1.13
N ASP A 92 3.15 -6.58 -1.76
CA ASP A 92 3.42 -6.32 -3.18
C ASP A 92 2.25 -6.78 -4.06
N ALA A 93 1.73 -7.97 -3.80
CA ALA A 93 0.61 -8.54 -4.55
C ALA A 93 -0.69 -7.73 -4.40
N THR A 94 -0.78 -6.90 -3.38
CA THR A 94 -1.92 -6.05 -3.11
C THR A 94 -1.72 -4.63 -3.63
N THR A 95 -0.58 -4.02 -3.27
CA THR A 95 -0.35 -2.60 -3.57
C THR A 95 -0.05 -2.33 -5.03
N LEU A 96 0.67 -3.20 -5.72
CA LEU A 96 0.97 -2.95 -7.13
C LEU A 96 -0.31 -2.92 -7.99
N PRO A 97 -1.24 -3.90 -7.89
CA PRO A 97 -2.51 -3.79 -8.61
C PRO A 97 -3.37 -2.60 -8.14
N LEU A 98 -3.37 -2.31 -6.84
CA LEU A 98 -4.13 -1.19 -6.29
C LEU A 98 -3.65 0.14 -6.89
N ILE A 99 -2.35 0.35 -6.95
CA ILE A 99 -1.75 1.55 -7.54
C ILE A 99 -2.13 1.69 -9.02
N ARG A 100 -1.97 0.61 -9.79
CA ARG A 100 -2.31 0.62 -11.22
C ARG A 100 -3.76 0.99 -11.45
N LYS A 101 -4.67 0.37 -10.70
CA LYS A 101 -6.11 0.65 -10.81
C LYS A 101 -6.46 2.06 -10.37
N ALA A 102 -5.86 2.56 -9.29
CA ALA A 102 -6.09 3.93 -8.83
C ALA A 102 -5.68 4.94 -9.89
N ILE A 103 -4.53 4.75 -10.53
CA ILE A 103 -4.04 5.63 -11.59
C ILE A 103 -4.98 5.58 -12.81
N GLU A 104 -5.37 4.40 -13.27
CA GLU A 104 -6.28 4.22 -14.40
C GLU A 104 -7.63 4.90 -14.16
N ARG A 105 -8.12 4.86 -12.93
CA ARG A 105 -9.42 5.41 -12.56
C ARG A 105 -9.34 6.88 -12.12
N GLY A 106 -8.15 7.47 -12.09
CA GLY A 106 -7.96 8.85 -11.66
C GLY A 106 -8.22 9.07 -10.16
N VAL A 107 -8.07 8.04 -9.33
CA VAL A 107 -8.21 8.17 -7.88
C VAL A 107 -6.94 8.79 -7.31
N PRO A 108 -7.03 9.85 -6.49
CA PRO A 108 -5.85 10.47 -5.87
C PRO A 108 -5.03 9.48 -5.08
N LEU A 109 -3.70 9.56 -5.22
CA LEU A 109 -2.77 8.61 -4.62
C LEU A 109 -1.57 9.35 -4.05
N LEU A 110 -1.20 9.00 -2.81
CA LEU A 110 0.01 9.46 -2.15
C LEU A 110 0.88 8.26 -1.82
N ALA A 111 2.13 8.26 -2.30
CA ALA A 111 3.09 7.19 -2.07
C ALA A 111 4.27 7.73 -1.26
N ILE A 112 4.59 7.06 -0.14
CA ILE A 112 5.61 7.52 0.82
C ILE A 112 6.67 6.44 1.01
N CYS A 113 7.95 6.77 0.84
CA CYS A 113 9.10 5.86 1.02
C CYS A 113 8.96 4.58 0.20
N ARG A 114 8.70 3.43 0.86
CA ARG A 114 8.44 2.18 0.15
C ARG A 114 7.30 2.32 -0.86
N GLY A 115 6.32 3.15 -0.55
CA GLY A 115 5.26 3.47 -1.49
C GLY A 115 5.77 4.04 -2.82
N ILE A 116 6.88 4.78 -2.79
CA ILE A 116 7.52 5.29 -4.01
C ILE A 116 8.13 4.14 -4.82
N GLN A 117 8.72 3.14 -4.15
CA GLN A 117 9.22 1.94 -4.81
C GLN A 117 8.07 1.21 -5.52
N GLU A 118 6.97 1.02 -4.81
CA GLU A 118 5.78 0.35 -5.34
C GLU A 118 5.19 1.10 -6.53
N LEU A 119 5.08 2.42 -6.43
CA LEU A 119 4.60 3.26 -7.53
C LEU A 119 5.52 3.13 -8.76
N ASN A 120 6.83 3.21 -8.55
CA ASN A 120 7.80 3.08 -9.64
C ASN A 120 7.69 1.74 -10.35
N VAL A 121 7.66 0.64 -9.59
CA VAL A 121 7.54 -0.72 -10.15
C VAL A 121 6.18 -0.93 -10.80
N ALA A 122 5.11 -0.42 -10.22
CA ALA A 122 3.76 -0.51 -10.79
C ALA A 122 3.68 0.15 -12.16
N LEU A 123 4.46 1.21 -12.39
CA LEU A 123 4.54 1.93 -13.66
C LEU A 123 5.60 1.37 -14.61
N GLY A 124 6.22 0.24 -14.28
CA GLY A 124 7.19 -0.44 -15.14
C GLY A 124 8.65 -0.04 -14.89
N GLY A 125 8.93 0.70 -13.81
CA GLY A 125 10.29 1.07 -13.45
C GLY A 125 11.03 -0.04 -12.71
N THR A 126 12.31 0.21 -12.46
CA THR A 126 13.21 -0.71 -11.72
C THR A 126 13.84 0.01 -10.53
N LEU A 127 14.36 -0.76 -9.61
CA LEU A 127 15.07 -0.26 -8.44
C LEU A 127 16.54 -0.62 -8.48
#